data_2a45a5085c7a510dd7c7eb9949747e42
#
_entry.id   2a45a5085c7a510dd7c7eb9949747e42
#
_cell.length_a   1.000
_cell.length_b   1.000
_cell.length_c   1.000
_cell.angle_alpha   90.00
_cell.angle_beta   90.00
_cell.angle_gamma   90.00
#
_symmetry.space_group_name_H-M   'P 1'
#
loop_
_entity.id
_entity.type
_entity.pdbx_description
1 polymer ?
#
loop_
_entity_poly.entity_id
_entity_poly.type
_entity_poly.pdbx_seq_one_letter_code
_entity_poly.pdbx_strand_id
1 'polypeptide(L)'
;GLGANTKEPLLMIITTAGMDLTYPCYVQEYQYCSKILDPDVDVENEEYLVDICEVDPEDYKDDIRNLEDENIWKKANPIRMSYKNGADKIRTAWRVAKEIPEKMTAFLTKMLNIWVQAKENGYMDMAKWKACQVDKIPIDTHGMSVYVGFDMSAKIDLTSVTFVIPFLSGEFDKTGKEIVKYILYSHSFIPNREKLAERKAKDKVDYDAWERMGFITVTDTPIVDQNAVMQYVLDTCAENDWNIECLCFDPANASKLMMDLSNEGYTV
;
A
#
# COMPACT_ATOMS: atom_id res chain seq x y z
N GLY A 1 -16.60 -26.01 -19.48
CA GLY A 1 -16.85 -25.69 -18.09
C GLY A 1 -16.88 -26.92 -17.21
N LEU A 2 -16.49 -26.78 -15.97
CA LEU A 2 -16.64 -27.81 -14.95
C LEU A 2 -18.13 -28.19 -14.88
N GLY A 3 -18.47 -29.45 -15.07
CA GLY A 3 -19.83 -29.97 -14.96
C GLY A 3 -20.66 -30.07 -16.24
N ALA A 4 -20.16 -29.60 -17.39
CA ALA A 4 -20.92 -29.63 -18.65
C ALA A 4 -21.40 -31.04 -19.08
N ASN A 5 -20.78 -32.10 -18.57
CA ASN A 5 -21.06 -33.50 -18.90
C ASN A 5 -21.68 -34.27 -17.73
N THR A 6 -22.07 -33.63 -16.61
CA THR A 6 -22.68 -34.27 -15.46
C THR A 6 -24.15 -33.87 -15.32
N LYS A 7 -25.00 -34.80 -14.90
CA LYS A 7 -26.44 -34.49 -14.74
C LYS A 7 -26.71 -33.59 -13.52
N GLU A 8 -25.87 -33.69 -12.50
CA GLU A 8 -25.99 -32.95 -11.24
C GLU A 8 -24.58 -32.48 -10.81
N PRO A 9 -24.00 -31.45 -11.49
CA PRO A 9 -22.70 -30.95 -11.11
C PRO A 9 -22.77 -30.17 -9.80
N LEU A 10 -21.80 -30.40 -8.90
CA LEU A 10 -21.62 -29.62 -7.68
C LEU A 10 -20.27 -28.91 -7.74
N LEU A 11 -20.29 -27.60 -7.61
CA LEU A 11 -19.10 -26.78 -7.37
C LEU A 11 -19.14 -26.31 -5.91
N MET A 12 -18.11 -26.62 -5.15
CA MET A 12 -17.97 -26.17 -3.77
C MET A 12 -16.75 -25.27 -3.63
N ILE A 13 -16.94 -24.05 -3.14
CA ILE A 13 -15.88 -23.09 -2.86
C ILE A 13 -15.76 -22.95 -1.35
N ILE A 14 -14.57 -23.22 -0.80
CA ILE A 14 -14.27 -23.08 0.62
C ILE A 14 -13.05 -22.17 0.75
N THR A 15 -13.18 -21.06 1.46
CA THR A 15 -12.09 -20.11 1.66
C THR A 15 -12.17 -19.45 3.02
N THR A 16 -11.11 -18.73 3.41
CA THR A 16 -11.10 -17.75 4.49
C THR A 16 -10.96 -16.36 3.87
N ALA A 17 -11.20 -15.31 4.65
CA ALA A 17 -10.94 -13.95 4.24
C ALA A 17 -9.48 -13.75 3.77
N GLY A 18 -9.30 -12.81 2.87
CA GLY A 18 -8.02 -12.45 2.29
C GLY A 18 -7.55 -11.06 2.72
N MET A 19 -6.39 -10.67 2.18
CA MET A 19 -5.72 -9.43 2.53
C MET A 19 -5.68 -8.42 1.38
N ASP A 20 -6.42 -8.68 0.31
CA ASP A 20 -6.54 -7.77 -0.84
C ASP A 20 -7.98 -7.77 -1.34
N LEU A 21 -8.65 -6.63 -1.15
CA LEU A 21 -10.05 -6.41 -1.54
C LEU A 21 -10.24 -6.19 -3.05
N THR A 22 -9.18 -6.22 -3.83
CA THR A 22 -9.25 -6.11 -5.30
C THR A 22 -9.28 -7.45 -6.01
N TYR A 23 -9.01 -8.54 -5.30
CA TYR A 23 -8.97 -9.87 -5.90
C TYR A 23 -10.36 -10.43 -6.20
N PRO A 24 -10.49 -11.27 -7.25
CA PRO A 24 -11.77 -11.83 -7.68
C PRO A 24 -12.57 -12.52 -6.55
N CYS A 25 -11.88 -13.18 -5.63
CA CYS A 25 -12.54 -13.83 -4.50
C CYS A 25 -13.35 -12.85 -3.64
N TYR A 26 -12.85 -11.62 -3.45
CA TYR A 26 -13.60 -10.58 -2.73
C TYR A 26 -14.63 -9.89 -3.64
N VAL A 27 -14.19 -9.35 -4.78
CA VAL A 27 -15.04 -8.47 -5.60
C VAL A 27 -16.12 -9.21 -6.39
N GLN A 28 -15.94 -10.52 -6.63
CA GLN A 28 -16.90 -11.34 -7.37
C GLN A 28 -17.64 -12.28 -6.43
N GLU A 29 -16.94 -13.19 -5.76
CA GLU A 29 -17.57 -14.25 -4.97
C GLU A 29 -18.15 -13.73 -3.66
N TYR A 30 -17.32 -13.13 -2.79
CA TYR A 30 -17.77 -12.68 -1.47
C TYR A 30 -18.85 -11.60 -1.55
N GLN A 31 -18.70 -10.60 -2.40
CA GLN A 31 -19.70 -9.54 -2.57
C GLN A 31 -21.01 -10.09 -3.16
N TYR A 32 -20.96 -11.06 -4.07
CA TYR A 32 -22.15 -11.69 -4.60
C TYR A 32 -22.83 -12.55 -3.53
N CYS A 33 -22.09 -13.35 -2.78
CA CYS A 33 -22.60 -14.13 -1.66
C CYS A 33 -23.25 -13.25 -0.59
N SER A 34 -22.63 -12.12 -0.26
CA SER A 34 -23.20 -11.17 0.71
C SER A 34 -24.54 -10.59 0.24
N LYS A 35 -24.70 -10.34 -1.06
CA LYS A 35 -25.96 -9.85 -1.64
C LYS A 35 -27.08 -10.92 -1.57
N ILE A 36 -26.74 -12.20 -1.75
CA ILE A 36 -27.72 -13.30 -1.62
C ILE A 36 -28.22 -13.42 -0.16
N LEU A 37 -27.32 -13.15 0.81
CA LEU A 37 -27.66 -13.23 2.24
C LEU A 37 -28.35 -11.97 2.78
N ASP A 38 -28.28 -10.85 2.06
CA ASP A 38 -28.84 -9.58 2.51
C ASP A 38 -30.34 -9.50 2.16
N PRO A 39 -31.24 -9.49 3.17
CA PRO A 39 -32.69 -9.46 2.93
C PRO A 39 -33.17 -8.13 2.31
N ASP A 40 -32.38 -7.08 2.38
CA ASP A 40 -32.72 -5.75 1.84
C ASP A 40 -32.31 -5.60 0.35
N VAL A 41 -31.62 -6.60 -0.21
CA VAL A 41 -31.18 -6.62 -1.60
C VAL A 41 -31.99 -7.63 -2.40
N ASP A 42 -32.62 -7.20 -3.48
CA ASP A 42 -33.43 -8.07 -4.38
C ASP A 42 -32.51 -8.91 -5.29
N VAL A 43 -31.84 -9.90 -4.71
CA VAL A 43 -31.02 -10.90 -5.40
C VAL A 43 -31.36 -12.28 -4.90
N GLU A 44 -32.10 -13.04 -5.74
CA GLU A 44 -32.44 -14.44 -5.46
C GLU A 44 -31.62 -15.38 -6.35
N ASN A 45 -31.06 -16.43 -5.77
CA ASN A 45 -30.40 -17.51 -6.51
C ASN A 45 -30.53 -18.82 -5.72
N GLU A 46 -31.56 -19.59 -6.03
CA GLU A 46 -31.85 -20.86 -5.35
C GLU A 46 -30.81 -21.97 -5.63
N GLU A 47 -30.00 -21.81 -6.68
CA GLU A 47 -28.94 -22.76 -7.03
C GLU A 47 -27.62 -22.48 -6.28
N TYR A 48 -27.57 -21.39 -5.47
CA TYR A 48 -26.37 -20.94 -4.81
C TYR A 48 -26.52 -21.00 -3.28
N LEU A 49 -26.01 -22.07 -2.66
CA LEU A 49 -25.97 -22.17 -1.20
C LEU A 49 -24.80 -21.35 -0.66
N VAL A 50 -25.08 -20.41 0.24
CA VAL A 50 -24.09 -19.53 0.86
C VAL A 50 -24.09 -19.70 2.37
N ASP A 51 -22.89 -19.82 2.95
CA ASP A 51 -22.65 -19.79 4.40
C ASP A 51 -21.41 -18.93 4.68
N ILE A 52 -21.57 -17.78 5.35
CA ILE A 52 -20.50 -16.86 5.71
C ILE A 52 -20.40 -16.76 7.23
N CYS A 53 -19.29 -17.22 7.78
CA CYS A 53 -18.97 -17.11 9.21
C CYS A 53 -17.84 -16.10 9.39
N GLU A 54 -18.17 -14.86 9.73
CA GLU A 54 -17.21 -13.77 9.94
C GLU A 54 -17.57 -12.90 11.16
N VAL A 55 -16.65 -12.05 11.59
CA VAL A 55 -16.94 -11.03 12.61
C VAL A 55 -17.47 -9.80 11.92
N ASP A 56 -18.59 -9.27 12.40
CA ASP A 56 -19.22 -8.09 11.79
C ASP A 56 -18.38 -6.83 11.97
N PRO A 57 -18.34 -5.94 10.97
CA PRO A 57 -17.62 -4.67 11.06
C PRO A 57 -18.03 -3.82 12.28
N GLU A 58 -19.29 -3.88 12.69
CA GLU A 58 -19.85 -3.17 13.84
C GLU A 58 -19.18 -3.55 15.16
N ASP A 59 -18.67 -4.77 15.27
CA ASP A 59 -18.04 -5.28 16.48
C ASP A 59 -16.67 -4.65 16.75
N TYR A 60 -15.97 -4.14 15.71
CA TYR A 60 -14.58 -3.65 15.85
C TYR A 60 -14.27 -2.33 15.15
N LYS A 61 -15.20 -1.75 14.39
CA LYS A 61 -14.95 -0.51 13.62
C LYS A 61 -14.52 0.67 14.48
N ASP A 62 -15.02 0.77 15.71
CA ASP A 62 -14.72 1.86 16.63
C ASP A 62 -13.43 1.61 17.41
N ASP A 63 -13.13 0.36 17.73
CA ASP A 63 -11.91 -0.04 18.44
C ASP A 63 -11.58 -1.52 18.15
N ILE A 64 -10.44 -1.77 17.52
CA ILE A 64 -9.96 -3.12 17.26
C ILE A 64 -9.76 -3.96 18.54
N ARG A 65 -9.60 -3.32 19.70
CA ARG A 65 -9.48 -4.01 20.99
C ARG A 65 -10.76 -4.73 21.40
N ASN A 66 -11.90 -4.37 20.82
CA ASN A 66 -13.17 -5.09 21.04
C ASN A 66 -13.08 -6.55 20.58
N LEU A 67 -12.14 -6.88 19.69
CA LEU A 67 -11.83 -8.26 19.29
C LEU A 67 -11.25 -9.14 20.41
N GLU A 68 -11.03 -8.61 21.61
CA GLU A 68 -10.72 -9.42 22.81
C GLU A 68 -11.94 -10.15 23.36
N ASP A 69 -13.15 -9.73 23.03
CA ASP A 69 -14.37 -10.41 23.47
C ASP A 69 -14.53 -11.77 22.75
N GLU A 70 -14.39 -12.84 23.52
CA GLU A 70 -14.53 -14.21 23.01
C GLU A 70 -15.94 -14.52 22.46
N ASN A 71 -16.96 -13.75 22.84
CA ASN A 71 -18.31 -13.91 22.30
C ASN A 71 -18.36 -13.52 20.82
N ILE A 72 -17.56 -12.55 20.41
CA ILE A 72 -17.45 -12.13 19.01
C ILE A 72 -16.83 -13.26 18.15
N TRP A 73 -15.89 -14.02 18.70
CA TRP A 73 -15.21 -15.11 17.97
C TRP A 73 -16.17 -16.23 17.51
N LYS A 74 -17.31 -16.39 18.17
CA LYS A 74 -18.33 -17.37 17.78
C LYS A 74 -18.90 -17.11 16.40
N LYS A 75 -18.97 -15.85 15.97
CA LYS A 75 -19.49 -15.47 14.66
C LYS A 75 -18.63 -16.05 13.53
N ALA A 76 -17.31 -15.95 13.67
CA ALA A 76 -16.36 -16.50 12.69
C ALA A 76 -15.99 -17.97 12.94
N ASN A 77 -16.25 -18.52 14.13
CA ASN A 77 -15.82 -19.87 14.52
C ASN A 77 -16.91 -20.64 15.26
N PRO A 78 -18.13 -20.80 14.72
CA PRO A 78 -19.24 -21.41 15.45
C PRO A 78 -18.93 -22.85 15.91
N ILE A 79 -18.37 -23.68 15.04
CA ILE A 79 -18.01 -25.07 15.36
C ILE A 79 -16.87 -25.11 16.39
N ARG A 80 -15.80 -24.33 16.18
CA ARG A 80 -14.66 -24.33 17.11
C ARG A 80 -15.06 -23.89 18.50
N MET A 81 -15.89 -22.87 18.62
CA MET A 81 -16.35 -22.30 19.89
C MET A 81 -17.37 -23.21 20.61
N SER A 82 -17.87 -24.25 19.96
CA SER A 82 -18.72 -25.27 20.62
C SER A 82 -17.90 -26.27 21.45
N TYR A 83 -16.57 -26.35 21.25
CA TYR A 83 -15.72 -27.26 22.01
C TYR A 83 -15.23 -26.63 23.30
N LYS A 84 -15.01 -27.40 24.34
CA LYS A 84 -14.57 -26.95 25.68
C LYS A 84 -13.30 -26.06 25.64
N ASN A 85 -12.37 -26.37 24.75
CA ASN A 85 -11.09 -25.64 24.60
C ASN A 85 -11.01 -24.90 23.25
N GLY A 86 -12.13 -24.61 22.62
CA GLY A 86 -12.17 -24.02 21.28
C GLY A 86 -11.56 -22.62 21.21
N ALA A 87 -11.73 -21.83 22.26
CA ALA A 87 -11.19 -20.48 22.37
C ALA A 87 -9.66 -20.43 22.55
N ASP A 88 -9.02 -21.46 23.09
CA ASP A 88 -7.60 -21.40 23.51
C ASP A 88 -6.65 -21.06 22.35
N LYS A 89 -6.89 -21.62 21.18
CA LYS A 89 -6.08 -21.35 19.99
C LYS A 89 -6.26 -19.91 19.50
N ILE A 90 -7.48 -19.39 19.52
CA ILE A 90 -7.79 -18.02 19.10
C ILE A 90 -7.19 -17.04 20.10
N ARG A 91 -7.33 -17.30 21.40
CA ARG A 91 -6.74 -16.49 22.48
C ARG A 91 -5.21 -16.41 22.38
N THR A 92 -4.56 -17.54 22.07
CA THR A 92 -3.10 -17.59 21.87
C THR A 92 -2.71 -16.78 20.64
N ALA A 93 -3.42 -16.94 19.52
CA ALA A 93 -3.16 -16.18 18.28
C ALA A 93 -3.39 -14.67 18.48
N TRP A 94 -4.44 -14.27 19.22
CA TRP A 94 -4.70 -12.87 19.56
C TRP A 94 -3.57 -12.25 20.38
N ARG A 95 -3.07 -12.95 21.40
CA ARG A 95 -1.96 -12.49 22.22
C ARG A 95 -0.71 -12.22 21.39
N VAL A 96 -0.38 -13.15 20.48
CA VAL A 96 0.76 -12.99 19.58
C VAL A 96 0.54 -11.82 18.60
N ALA A 97 -0.66 -11.69 18.06
CA ALA A 97 -0.98 -10.62 17.11
C ALA A 97 -0.91 -9.21 17.73
N LYS A 98 -1.23 -9.07 19.01
CA LYS A 98 -1.09 -7.79 19.73
C LYS A 98 0.37 -7.36 19.91
N GLU A 99 1.28 -8.31 20.07
CA GLU A 99 2.70 -8.04 20.31
C GLU A 99 3.49 -7.95 19.00
N ILE A 100 3.04 -8.63 17.94
CA ILE A 100 3.74 -8.73 16.65
C ILE A 100 2.80 -8.24 15.54
N PRO A 101 2.92 -6.95 15.12
CA PRO A 101 2.00 -6.35 14.13
C PRO A 101 1.86 -7.15 12.83
N GLU A 102 2.92 -7.81 12.36
CA GLU A 102 2.92 -8.64 11.16
C GLU A 102 2.00 -9.86 11.29
N LYS A 103 1.69 -10.30 12.51
CA LYS A 103 0.76 -11.40 12.77
C LYS A 103 -0.70 -10.97 12.84
N MET A 104 -0.97 -9.66 12.96
CA MET A 104 -2.33 -9.14 13.05
C MET A 104 -3.14 -9.45 11.79
N THR A 105 -2.60 -9.23 10.61
CA THR A 105 -3.28 -9.54 9.33
C THR A 105 -3.67 -11.01 9.25
N ALA A 106 -2.77 -11.92 9.62
CA ALA A 106 -3.05 -13.36 9.64
C ALA A 106 -4.11 -13.71 10.69
N PHE A 107 -4.11 -13.06 11.85
CA PHE A 107 -5.14 -13.26 12.87
C PHE A 107 -6.51 -12.81 12.36
N LEU A 108 -6.63 -11.61 11.83
CA LEU A 108 -7.89 -11.07 11.29
C LEU A 108 -8.46 -11.96 10.18
N THR A 109 -7.64 -12.32 9.20
CA THR A 109 -8.11 -13.07 8.02
C THR A 109 -8.34 -14.56 8.30
N LYS A 110 -7.49 -15.21 9.11
CA LYS A 110 -7.52 -16.67 9.28
C LYS A 110 -8.24 -17.15 10.55
N MET A 111 -8.39 -16.27 11.56
CA MET A 111 -9.09 -16.62 12.79
C MET A 111 -10.48 -15.98 12.86
N LEU A 112 -10.64 -14.77 12.33
CA LEU A 112 -11.89 -14.02 12.45
C LEU A 112 -12.62 -13.80 11.12
N ASN A 113 -12.06 -14.26 10.00
CA ASN A 113 -12.59 -14.10 8.65
C ASN A 113 -12.87 -12.63 8.28
N ILE A 114 -12.12 -11.70 8.85
CA ILE A 114 -12.21 -10.27 8.54
C ILE A 114 -11.39 -10.00 7.29
N TRP A 115 -12.02 -9.49 6.24
CA TRP A 115 -11.34 -9.02 5.05
C TRP A 115 -10.55 -7.74 5.35
N VAL A 116 -9.29 -7.69 4.95
CA VAL A 116 -8.42 -6.53 5.17
C VAL A 116 -7.79 -6.08 3.86
N GLN A 117 -7.56 -4.78 3.73
CA GLN A 117 -6.72 -4.24 2.68
C GLN A 117 -5.30 -4.12 3.25
N ALA A 118 -4.55 -5.19 3.21
CA ALA A 118 -3.16 -5.21 3.67
C ALA A 118 -2.31 -5.96 2.64
N LYS A 119 -1.23 -5.35 2.20
CA LYS A 119 -0.19 -6.09 1.50
C LYS A 119 0.53 -6.97 2.53
N GLU A 120 0.78 -8.24 2.19
CA GLU A 120 1.38 -9.26 3.08
C GLU A 120 2.74 -8.83 3.65
N ASN A 121 3.41 -7.90 2.96
CA ASN A 121 4.66 -7.25 3.36
C ASN A 121 4.56 -5.75 3.08
N GLY A 122 3.63 -5.05 3.70
CA GLY A 122 3.60 -3.59 3.63
C GLY A 122 4.92 -3.05 4.19
N TYR A 123 5.77 -2.51 3.33
CA TYR A 123 7.04 -1.89 3.71
C TYR A 123 6.83 -0.73 4.71
N MET A 124 5.68 -0.07 4.64
CA MET A 124 5.40 1.15 5.40
C MET A 124 4.17 0.97 6.30
N ASP A 125 4.27 1.42 7.56
CA ASP A 125 3.12 1.64 8.43
C ASP A 125 2.33 2.86 7.91
N MET A 126 1.21 2.60 7.25
CA MET A 126 0.42 3.65 6.60
C MET A 126 -0.20 4.65 7.59
N ALA A 127 -0.43 4.27 8.85
CA ALA A 127 -0.91 5.20 9.86
C ALA A 127 0.17 6.21 10.23
N LYS A 128 1.40 5.75 10.43
CA LYS A 128 2.57 6.61 10.68
C LYS A 128 2.90 7.46 9.45
N TRP A 129 2.83 6.87 8.25
CA TRP A 129 3.07 7.60 7.00
C TRP A 129 2.08 8.77 6.83
N LYS A 130 0.79 8.51 7.02
CA LYS A 130 -0.24 9.56 6.97
C LYS A 130 -0.07 10.63 8.05
N ALA A 131 0.41 10.25 9.23
CA ALA A 131 0.71 11.21 10.31
C ALA A 131 1.88 12.15 9.99
N CYS A 132 2.73 11.80 9.02
CA CYS A 132 3.81 12.66 8.53
C CYS A 132 3.34 13.65 7.44
N GLN A 133 2.11 13.50 6.93
CA GLN A 133 1.58 14.37 5.90
C GLN A 133 1.37 15.79 6.45
N VAL A 134 1.79 16.78 5.67
CA VAL A 134 1.56 18.20 5.96
C VAL A 134 0.95 18.87 4.72
N ASP A 135 0.02 19.78 4.93
CA ASP A 135 -0.58 20.56 3.83
C ASP A 135 0.37 21.62 3.30
N LYS A 136 1.31 22.05 4.13
CA LYS A 136 2.32 23.06 3.79
C LYS A 136 3.63 22.72 4.50
N ILE A 137 4.74 22.91 3.79
CA ILE A 137 6.08 22.76 4.37
C ILE A 137 6.22 23.72 5.55
N PRO A 138 6.61 23.22 6.75
CA PRO A 138 6.56 23.98 7.99
C PRO A 138 7.69 25.01 8.17
N ILE A 139 8.67 24.99 7.29
CA ILE A 139 9.88 25.85 7.34
C ILE A 139 10.17 26.48 6.00
N ASP A 140 10.97 27.54 5.97
CA ASP A 140 11.58 28.07 4.74
C ASP A 140 12.74 27.17 4.33
N THR A 141 12.69 26.67 3.09
CA THR A 141 13.71 25.76 2.55
C THR A 141 14.71 26.43 1.60
N HIS A 142 14.61 27.74 1.35
CA HIS A 142 15.55 28.48 0.52
C HIS A 142 17.00 28.34 1.01
N GLY A 143 17.91 28.05 0.10
CA GLY A 143 19.33 27.89 0.38
C GLY A 143 19.70 26.60 1.13
N MET A 144 18.73 25.71 1.36
CA MET A 144 18.97 24.46 2.08
C MET A 144 19.63 23.39 1.20
N SER A 145 20.40 22.52 1.84
CA SER A 145 20.98 21.33 1.21
C SER A 145 19.91 20.27 0.95
N VAL A 146 19.92 19.69 -0.26
CA VAL A 146 19.03 18.61 -0.67
C VAL A 146 19.81 17.38 -1.12
N TYR A 147 19.34 16.23 -0.71
CA TYR A 147 19.76 14.92 -1.22
C TYR A 147 18.69 14.40 -2.17
N VAL A 148 19.07 13.93 -3.35
CA VAL A 148 18.11 13.45 -4.33
C VAL A 148 18.31 11.98 -4.59
N GLY A 149 17.28 11.17 -4.29
CA GLY A 149 17.27 9.74 -4.55
C GLY A 149 16.54 9.42 -5.85
N PHE A 150 17.08 8.48 -6.62
CA PHE A 150 16.52 8.03 -7.90
C PHE A 150 16.25 6.52 -7.85
N ASP A 151 15.05 6.15 -8.24
CA ASP A 151 14.67 4.78 -8.57
C ASP A 151 14.37 4.68 -10.06
N MET A 152 15.33 4.10 -10.81
CA MET A 152 15.31 4.08 -12.26
C MET A 152 14.69 2.80 -12.79
N SER A 153 13.49 2.87 -13.33
CA SER A 153 12.81 1.73 -13.96
C SER A 153 13.35 1.43 -15.35
N ALA A 154 13.43 0.12 -15.67
CA ALA A 154 13.87 -0.34 -16.99
C ALA A 154 12.74 -0.44 -18.02
N LYS A 155 11.47 -0.62 -17.64
CA LYS A 155 10.38 -0.93 -18.61
C LYS A 155 9.01 -0.36 -18.28
N ILE A 156 8.35 -0.87 -17.25
CA ILE A 156 6.91 -0.61 -16.97
C ILE A 156 6.72 0.10 -15.62
N ASP A 157 7.63 -0.08 -14.69
CA ASP A 157 7.54 0.54 -13.38
C ASP A 157 7.78 2.05 -13.49
N LEU A 158 7.28 2.80 -12.53
CA LEU A 158 7.54 4.22 -12.46
C LEU A 158 9.04 4.45 -12.20
N THR A 159 9.64 5.37 -12.93
CA THR A 159 10.89 5.99 -12.50
C THR A 159 10.54 7.09 -11.51
N SER A 160 11.20 7.14 -10.37
CA SER A 160 10.86 8.11 -9.33
C SER A 160 12.10 8.86 -8.86
N VAL A 161 11.90 10.13 -8.55
CA VAL A 161 12.89 10.97 -7.86
C VAL A 161 12.30 11.41 -6.52
N THR A 162 13.15 11.49 -5.50
CA THR A 162 12.75 11.94 -4.17
C THR A 162 13.77 12.93 -3.65
N PHE A 163 13.32 14.12 -3.33
CA PHE A 163 14.12 15.15 -2.68
C PHE A 163 13.99 14.99 -1.17
N VAL A 164 15.11 14.98 -0.48
CA VAL A 164 15.21 14.82 0.98
C VAL A 164 15.95 16.01 1.55
N ILE A 165 15.25 16.82 2.35
CA ILE A 165 15.81 18.03 2.96
C ILE A 165 15.86 17.81 4.48
N PRO A 166 17.04 17.58 5.08
CA PRO A 166 17.19 17.47 6.53
C PRO A 166 17.10 18.86 7.18
N PHE A 167 16.42 18.93 8.33
CA PHE A 167 16.40 20.17 9.13
C PHE A 167 16.36 19.86 10.63
N LEU A 168 16.88 20.80 11.41
CA LEU A 168 16.81 20.73 12.86
C LEU A 168 15.42 21.12 13.33
N SER A 169 14.79 20.27 14.15
CA SER A 169 13.36 20.41 14.50
C SER A 169 13.10 21.32 15.68
N GLY A 170 14.11 21.73 16.41
CA GLY A 170 13.96 22.41 17.72
C GLY A 170 13.56 21.48 18.86
N GLU A 171 13.35 20.19 18.59
CA GLU A 171 13.04 19.17 19.60
C GLU A 171 14.32 18.42 19.98
N PHE A 172 14.41 17.98 21.24
CA PHE A 172 15.59 17.27 21.76
C PHE A 172 15.20 15.87 22.20
N ASP A 173 16.08 14.91 21.93
CA ASP A 173 15.93 13.55 22.41
C ASP A 173 16.29 13.43 23.92
N LYS A 174 16.13 12.21 24.45
CA LYS A 174 16.42 11.91 25.87
C LYS A 174 17.91 12.11 26.25
N THR A 175 18.79 12.24 25.29
CA THR A 175 20.24 12.47 25.48
C THR A 175 20.62 13.95 25.38
N GLY A 176 19.66 14.84 25.06
CA GLY A 176 19.87 16.26 24.82
C GLY A 176 20.39 16.59 23.42
N LYS A 177 20.35 15.64 22.48
CA LYS A 177 20.70 15.87 21.08
C LYS A 177 19.46 16.36 20.33
N GLU A 178 19.61 17.40 19.53
CA GLU A 178 18.53 17.91 18.69
C GLU A 178 18.11 16.90 17.62
N ILE A 179 16.81 16.73 17.45
CA ILE A 179 16.23 15.78 16.52
C ILE A 179 16.25 16.38 15.12
N VAL A 180 16.87 15.67 14.18
CA VAL A 180 16.79 15.98 12.74
C VAL A 180 15.49 15.39 12.19
N LYS A 181 14.68 16.24 11.55
CA LYS A 181 13.52 15.83 10.76
C LYS A 181 13.83 16.02 9.27
N TYR A 182 13.01 15.41 8.43
CA TYR A 182 13.22 15.40 6.99
C TYR A 182 11.94 15.84 6.28
N ILE A 183 12.09 16.75 5.31
CA ILE A 183 11.07 17.06 4.33
C ILE A 183 11.30 16.13 3.14
N LEU A 184 10.22 15.47 2.69
CA LEU A 184 10.25 14.59 1.53
C LEU A 184 9.31 15.13 0.46
N TYR A 185 9.83 15.27 -0.76
CA TYR A 185 9.06 15.60 -1.95
C TYR A 185 9.40 14.59 -3.04
N SER A 186 8.40 13.98 -3.65
CA SER A 186 8.60 12.94 -4.67
C SER A 186 7.87 13.27 -5.95
N HIS A 187 8.48 12.92 -7.07
CA HIS A 187 7.89 12.99 -8.40
C HIS A 187 8.21 11.73 -9.20
N SER A 188 7.28 11.30 -10.04
CA SER A 188 7.45 10.08 -10.83
C SER A 188 7.34 10.34 -12.32
N PHE A 189 7.93 9.45 -13.10
CA PHE A 189 7.95 9.51 -14.56
C PHE A 189 7.50 8.19 -15.16
N ILE A 190 6.80 8.27 -16.29
CA ILE A 190 6.40 7.12 -17.08
C ILE A 190 6.65 7.41 -18.57
N PRO A 191 7.03 6.41 -19.40
CA PRO A 191 7.50 6.67 -20.76
C PRO A 191 6.42 7.27 -21.67
N ASN A 192 5.20 6.72 -21.64
CA ASN A 192 4.14 7.12 -22.55
C ASN A 192 2.75 6.75 -22.03
N ARG A 193 1.71 7.18 -22.75
CA ARG A 193 0.29 6.96 -22.40
C ARG A 193 -0.10 5.48 -22.36
N GLU A 194 0.45 4.66 -23.24
CA GLU A 194 0.18 3.23 -23.26
C GLU A 194 0.67 2.57 -21.97
N LYS A 195 1.89 2.89 -21.55
CA LYS A 195 2.47 2.39 -20.29
C LYS A 195 1.76 2.92 -19.05
N LEU A 196 1.27 4.16 -19.09
CA LEU A 196 0.44 4.71 -18.03
C LEU A 196 -0.87 3.91 -17.88
N ALA A 197 -1.55 3.62 -18.99
CA ALA A 197 -2.78 2.84 -19.00
C ALA A 197 -2.54 1.38 -18.54
N GLU A 198 -1.46 0.76 -18.99
CA GLU A 198 -1.04 -0.58 -18.56
C GLU A 198 -0.80 -0.63 -17.04
N ARG A 199 -0.09 0.36 -16.51
CA ARG A 199 0.21 0.45 -15.08
C ARG A 199 -1.06 0.69 -14.25
N LYS A 200 -1.93 1.61 -14.69
CA LYS A 200 -3.24 1.87 -14.09
C LYS A 200 -4.09 0.59 -14.00
N ALA A 201 -4.13 -0.19 -15.07
CA ALA A 201 -4.88 -1.45 -15.08
C ALA A 201 -4.30 -2.49 -14.11
N LYS A 202 -2.97 -2.56 -14.00
CA LYS A 202 -2.26 -3.50 -13.12
C LYS A 202 -2.41 -3.14 -11.64
N ASP A 203 -2.18 -1.88 -11.29
CA ASP A 203 -2.08 -1.43 -9.89
C ASP A 203 -3.43 -1.01 -9.30
N LYS A 204 -4.45 -0.82 -10.14
CA LYS A 204 -5.77 -0.29 -9.75
C LYS A 204 -5.70 1.10 -9.11
N VAL A 205 -4.76 1.92 -9.55
CA VAL A 205 -4.51 3.29 -9.08
C VAL A 205 -4.85 4.28 -10.17
N ASP A 206 -5.46 5.42 -9.83
CA ASP A 206 -5.78 6.48 -10.80
C ASP A 206 -4.58 7.39 -11.07
N TYR A 207 -3.63 6.87 -11.85
CA TYR A 207 -2.43 7.62 -12.25
C TYR A 207 -2.74 8.86 -13.12
N ASP A 208 -3.87 8.89 -13.82
CA ASP A 208 -4.31 10.08 -14.55
C ASP A 208 -4.65 11.23 -13.58
N ALA A 209 -5.18 10.92 -12.40
CA ALA A 209 -5.37 11.93 -11.36
C ALA A 209 -4.04 12.45 -10.82
N TRP A 210 -3.06 11.58 -10.58
CA TRP A 210 -1.74 11.97 -10.11
C TRP A 210 -0.99 12.82 -11.14
N GLU A 211 -1.16 12.54 -12.43
CA GLU A 211 -0.61 13.39 -13.48
C GLU A 211 -1.24 14.79 -13.46
N ARG A 212 -2.57 14.88 -13.40
CA ARG A 212 -3.28 16.17 -13.29
C ARG A 212 -2.89 16.97 -12.04
N MET A 213 -2.53 16.29 -10.97
CA MET A 213 -2.05 16.89 -9.72
C MET A 213 -0.55 17.25 -9.76
N GLY A 214 0.16 16.91 -10.83
CA GLY A 214 1.58 17.21 -11.00
C GLY A 214 2.54 16.25 -10.30
N PHE A 215 2.10 15.06 -9.90
CA PHE A 215 2.95 14.06 -9.26
C PHE A 215 3.60 13.10 -10.25
N ILE A 216 3.11 13.03 -11.49
CA ILE A 216 3.63 12.16 -12.55
C ILE A 216 3.82 12.98 -13.83
N THR A 217 4.94 12.74 -14.52
CA THR A 217 5.21 13.24 -15.87
C THR A 217 5.27 12.08 -16.87
N VAL A 218 4.56 12.22 -17.97
CA VAL A 218 4.68 11.34 -19.15
C VAL A 218 5.71 11.93 -20.10
N THR A 219 6.77 11.18 -20.42
CA THR A 219 7.90 11.71 -21.23
C THR A 219 7.71 11.56 -22.73
N ASP A 220 6.63 10.88 -23.19
CA ASP A 220 6.30 10.59 -24.59
C ASP A 220 7.44 9.90 -25.39
N THR A 221 8.17 9.03 -24.70
CA THR A 221 9.31 8.28 -25.22
C THR A 221 9.08 6.78 -25.10
N PRO A 222 9.80 5.91 -25.85
CA PRO A 222 9.67 4.45 -25.70
C PRO A 222 10.08 3.92 -24.32
N ILE A 223 11.04 4.59 -23.68
CA ILE A 223 11.50 4.36 -22.29
C ILE A 223 11.56 5.72 -21.60
N VAL A 224 11.59 5.77 -20.27
CA VAL A 224 11.71 7.05 -19.55
C VAL A 224 12.99 7.79 -20.01
N ASP A 225 12.83 9.03 -20.41
CA ASP A 225 13.96 9.88 -20.81
C ASP A 225 14.73 10.34 -19.57
N GLN A 226 15.92 9.79 -19.39
CA GLN A 226 16.79 10.12 -18.25
C GLN A 226 17.20 11.59 -18.24
N ASN A 227 17.35 12.23 -19.41
CA ASN A 227 17.66 13.64 -19.48
C ASN A 227 16.48 14.50 -18.99
N ALA A 228 15.25 14.13 -19.34
CA ALA A 228 14.05 14.80 -18.83
C ALA A 228 13.92 14.67 -17.30
N VAL A 229 14.25 13.50 -16.75
CA VAL A 229 14.28 13.27 -15.30
C VAL A 229 15.31 14.17 -14.63
N MET A 230 16.52 14.24 -15.19
CA MET A 230 17.58 15.07 -14.62
C MET A 230 17.29 16.57 -14.75
N GLN A 231 16.74 17.00 -15.90
CA GLN A 231 16.34 18.39 -16.09
C GLN A 231 15.28 18.80 -15.06
N TYR A 232 14.29 17.95 -14.82
CA TYR A 232 13.29 18.18 -13.77
C TYR A 232 13.92 18.38 -12.39
N VAL A 233 14.94 17.59 -12.05
CA VAL A 233 15.65 17.73 -10.77
C VAL A 233 16.37 19.07 -10.69
N LEU A 234 17.10 19.45 -11.73
CA LEU A 234 17.85 20.71 -11.78
C LEU A 234 16.91 21.92 -11.72
N ASP A 235 15.82 21.90 -12.50
CA ASP A 235 14.82 22.97 -12.51
C ASP A 235 14.15 23.11 -11.14
N THR A 236 13.74 21.98 -10.54
CA THR A 236 13.12 21.98 -9.20
C THR A 236 14.06 22.54 -8.13
N CYS A 237 15.35 22.16 -8.17
CA CYS A 237 16.33 22.69 -7.23
C CYS A 237 16.58 24.19 -7.47
N ALA A 238 16.65 24.63 -8.72
CA ALA A 238 16.84 26.04 -9.06
C ALA A 238 15.64 26.91 -8.65
N GLU A 239 14.42 26.44 -8.91
CA GLU A 239 13.18 27.15 -8.54
C GLU A 239 13.01 27.34 -7.03
N ASN A 240 13.51 26.38 -6.24
CA ASN A 240 13.43 26.40 -4.78
C ASN A 240 14.71 26.89 -4.09
N ASP A 241 15.74 27.28 -4.88
CA ASP A 241 17.06 27.66 -4.37
C ASP A 241 17.69 26.59 -3.47
N TRP A 242 17.59 25.31 -3.87
CA TRP A 242 18.17 24.21 -3.13
C TRP A 242 19.58 23.87 -3.63
N ASN A 243 20.49 23.58 -2.68
CA ASN A 243 21.84 23.14 -2.97
C ASN A 243 21.92 21.62 -3.00
N ILE A 244 22.24 21.04 -4.17
CA ILE A 244 22.38 19.58 -4.31
C ILE A 244 23.65 19.11 -3.60
N GLU A 245 23.50 18.34 -2.52
CA GLU A 245 24.62 17.75 -1.79
C GLU A 245 25.04 16.39 -2.38
N CYS A 246 24.06 15.57 -2.76
CA CYS A 246 24.34 14.26 -3.29
C CYS A 246 23.17 13.78 -4.15
N LEU A 247 23.50 13.08 -5.25
CA LEU A 247 22.57 12.37 -6.12
C LEU A 247 22.74 10.87 -5.86
N CYS A 248 21.73 10.22 -5.31
CA CYS A 248 21.77 8.83 -4.86
C CYS A 248 21.01 7.92 -5.83
N PHE A 249 21.68 6.93 -6.40
CA PHE A 249 21.13 5.98 -7.37
C PHE A 249 21.29 4.54 -6.87
N ASP A 250 20.33 3.68 -7.24
CA ASP A 250 20.64 2.26 -7.36
C ASP A 250 21.51 2.08 -8.62
N PRO A 251 22.68 1.43 -8.53
CA PRO A 251 23.56 1.19 -9.68
C PRO A 251 22.89 0.44 -10.84
N ALA A 252 21.81 -0.31 -10.56
CA ALA A 252 21.04 -0.95 -11.60
C ALA A 252 20.36 0.09 -12.50
N ASN A 253 20.60 0.03 -13.81
CA ASN A 253 20.04 0.91 -14.85
C ASN A 253 20.50 2.38 -14.85
N ALA A 254 21.38 2.82 -13.93
CA ALA A 254 21.78 4.21 -13.79
C ALA A 254 23.27 4.48 -14.11
N SER A 255 24.07 3.46 -14.41
CA SER A 255 25.55 3.56 -14.49
C SER A 255 26.06 4.67 -15.44
N LYS A 256 25.40 4.87 -16.58
CA LYS A 256 25.81 5.93 -17.53
C LYS A 256 25.47 7.30 -16.97
N LEU A 257 24.26 7.49 -16.45
CA LEU A 257 23.81 8.75 -15.86
C LEU A 257 24.70 9.15 -14.67
N MET A 258 25.07 8.20 -13.83
CA MET A 258 26.00 8.42 -12.71
C MET A 258 27.37 8.92 -13.18
N MET A 259 27.93 8.32 -14.26
CA MET A 259 29.20 8.76 -14.84
C MET A 259 29.11 10.17 -15.41
N ASP A 260 28.06 10.46 -16.15
CA ASP A 260 27.85 11.77 -16.78
C ASP A 260 27.75 12.86 -15.69
N LEU A 261 26.96 12.63 -14.65
CA LEU A 261 26.79 13.57 -13.53
C LEU A 261 28.05 13.74 -12.69
N SER A 262 28.80 12.65 -12.46
CA SER A 262 30.10 12.75 -11.76
C SER A 262 31.11 13.58 -12.56
N ASN A 263 31.09 13.48 -13.90
CA ASN A 263 31.94 14.30 -14.79
C ASN A 263 31.53 15.77 -14.77
N GLU A 264 30.27 16.09 -14.51
CA GLU A 264 29.76 17.45 -14.34
C GLU A 264 30.05 18.03 -12.95
N GLY A 265 30.62 17.23 -12.06
CA GLY A 265 31.07 17.67 -10.72
C GLY A 265 30.05 17.42 -9.60
N TYR A 266 28.97 16.69 -9.85
CA TYR A 266 28.05 16.29 -8.79
C TYR A 266 28.62 15.14 -7.95
N THR A 267 28.30 15.13 -6.67
CA THR A 267 28.53 13.97 -5.80
C THR A 267 27.46 12.92 -6.09
N VAL A 268 27.87 11.72 -6.49
CA VAL A 268 26.98 10.62 -6.89
C VAL A 268 27.25 9.39 -6.05
#